data_f594d35fa4935cfe7a14a8d101fa8aba
#
_entry.id   f594d35fa4935cfe7a14a8d101fa8aba
#
_cell.length_a   1.000
_cell.length_b   1.000
_cell.length_c   1.000
_cell.angle_alpha   90.00
_cell.angle_beta   90.00
_cell.angle_gamma   90.00
#
_symmetry.space_group_name_H-M   'P 1'
#
loop_
_entity.id
_entity.type
_entity.pdbx_description
1 polymer ?
#
loop_
_entity_poly.entity_id
_entity_poly.type
_entity_poly.pdbx_seq_one_letter_code
_entity_poly.pdbx_strand_id
1 'polypeptide(L)'
;MRSLIDLAADRGAFIDQSQSLNLFMANPNFGALSSMYMYAWKRGLKTTYYLRSRPATQIAKTTVQNAQTKVTEERAVACSLENPQSCEACQ
;
A
#
# COMPACT_ATOMS: atom_id res chain seq x y z
N MET A 1 9.72 -2.06 -9.31
CA MET A 1 10.00 -3.50 -9.39
C MET A 1 11.07 -3.87 -10.40
N ARG A 2 11.09 -3.30 -11.60
CA ARG A 2 12.12 -3.60 -12.62
C ARG A 2 13.54 -3.53 -12.09
N SER A 3 13.92 -2.42 -11.49
CA SER A 3 15.28 -2.20 -10.95
C SER A 3 15.70 -3.27 -9.94
N LEU A 4 14.75 -3.78 -9.15
CA LEU A 4 15.02 -4.84 -8.19
C LEU A 4 15.32 -6.17 -8.87
N ILE A 5 14.57 -6.49 -9.92
CA ILE A 5 14.78 -7.69 -10.74
C ILE A 5 16.10 -7.59 -11.50
N ASP A 6 16.40 -6.45 -12.10
CA ASP A 6 17.67 -6.22 -12.81
C ASP A 6 18.86 -6.35 -11.87
N LEU A 7 18.78 -5.77 -10.69
CA LEU A 7 19.82 -5.88 -9.67
C LEU A 7 20.06 -7.33 -9.23
N ALA A 8 18.99 -8.09 -9.04
CA ALA A 8 19.08 -9.51 -8.70
C ALA A 8 19.66 -10.34 -9.87
N ALA A 9 19.29 -10.04 -11.10
CA ALA A 9 19.82 -10.69 -12.30
C ALA A 9 21.34 -10.45 -12.46
N ASP A 10 21.78 -9.20 -12.24
CA ASP A 10 23.19 -8.84 -12.32
C ASP A 10 24.03 -9.55 -11.24
N ARG A 11 23.51 -9.67 -10.03
CA ARG A 11 24.15 -10.42 -8.95
C ARG A 11 24.19 -11.92 -9.21
N GLY A 12 23.23 -12.45 -9.97
CA GLY A 12 23.12 -13.89 -10.25
C GLY A 12 24.35 -14.51 -10.91
N ALA A 13 25.12 -13.71 -11.67
CA ALA A 13 26.35 -14.16 -12.31
C ALA A 13 27.48 -14.47 -11.29
N PHE A 14 27.39 -13.93 -10.07
CA PHE A 14 28.43 -14.03 -9.03
C PHE A 14 28.02 -14.91 -7.87
N ILE A 15 26.87 -15.56 -7.93
CA ILE A 15 26.30 -16.37 -6.85
C ILE A 15 26.03 -17.77 -7.37
N ASP A 16 26.47 -18.80 -6.64
CA ASP A 16 26.22 -20.20 -7.00
C ASP A 16 24.80 -20.65 -6.70
N GLN A 17 24.15 -20.05 -5.72
CA GLN A 17 22.83 -20.41 -5.22
C GLN A 17 21.74 -19.47 -5.75
N SER A 18 20.50 -19.95 -5.73
CA SER A 18 19.33 -19.12 -5.99
C SER A 18 19.20 -18.02 -4.93
N GLN A 19 18.80 -16.84 -5.36
CA GLN A 19 18.54 -15.72 -4.47
C GLN A 19 17.11 -15.75 -3.95
N SER A 20 16.91 -15.46 -2.66
CA SER A 20 15.61 -15.13 -2.11
C SER A 20 15.27 -13.70 -2.50
N LEU A 21 14.41 -13.54 -3.50
CA LEU A 21 13.97 -12.23 -3.98
C LEU A 21 12.54 -11.97 -3.56
N ASN A 22 12.35 -10.95 -2.72
CA ASN A 22 11.05 -10.49 -2.30
C ASN A 22 10.54 -9.42 -3.27
N LEU A 23 9.40 -9.69 -3.89
CA LEU A 23 8.73 -8.78 -4.79
C LEU A 23 7.55 -8.10 -4.07
N PHE A 24 7.26 -6.87 -4.44
CA PHE A 24 6.13 -6.12 -3.91
C PHE A 24 5.26 -5.57 -5.01
N MET A 25 3.96 -5.79 -4.92
CA MET A 25 2.97 -5.24 -5.83
C MET A 25 1.77 -4.71 -5.05
N ALA A 26 1.58 -3.40 -5.08
CA ALA A 26 0.51 -2.74 -4.31
C ALA A 26 -0.89 -3.16 -4.78
N ASN A 27 -1.09 -3.20 -6.09
CA ASN A 27 -2.36 -3.56 -6.71
C ASN A 27 -2.12 -4.73 -7.67
N PRO A 28 -2.14 -5.98 -7.16
CA PRO A 28 -1.89 -7.14 -7.99
C PRO A 28 -3.07 -7.39 -8.94
N ASN A 29 -2.76 -7.56 -10.20
CA ASN A 29 -3.67 -8.09 -11.19
C ASN A 29 -2.96 -9.17 -12.02
N PHE A 30 -3.71 -10.02 -12.68
CA PHE A 30 -3.16 -11.15 -13.42
C PHE A 30 -2.16 -10.72 -14.50
N GLY A 31 -2.48 -9.68 -15.26
CA GLY A 31 -1.61 -9.19 -16.34
C GLY A 31 -0.29 -8.62 -15.81
N ALA A 32 -0.33 -7.83 -14.74
CA ALA A 32 0.87 -7.25 -14.13
C ALA A 32 1.75 -8.31 -13.49
N LEU A 33 1.15 -9.31 -12.81
CA LEU A 33 1.87 -10.45 -12.23
C LEU A 33 2.56 -11.26 -13.31
N SER A 34 1.84 -11.63 -14.36
CA SER A 34 2.37 -12.40 -15.49
C SER A 34 3.53 -11.66 -16.16
N SER A 35 3.39 -10.38 -16.45
CA SER A 35 4.44 -9.53 -17.03
C SER A 35 5.68 -9.46 -16.15
N MET A 36 5.51 -9.32 -14.84
CA MET A 36 6.61 -9.27 -13.89
C MET A 36 7.40 -10.56 -13.83
N TYR A 37 6.72 -11.70 -13.73
CA TYR A 37 7.36 -13.01 -13.69
C TYR A 37 8.02 -13.37 -15.02
N MET A 38 7.39 -13.05 -16.14
CA MET A 38 7.99 -13.24 -17.46
C MET A 38 9.24 -12.39 -17.67
N TYR A 39 9.24 -11.17 -17.15
CA TYR A 39 10.42 -10.32 -17.16
C TYR A 39 11.56 -10.91 -16.33
N ALA A 40 11.26 -11.36 -15.11
CA ALA A 40 12.23 -12.03 -14.24
C ALA A 40 12.83 -13.27 -14.90
N TRP A 41 12.01 -14.08 -15.53
CA TRP A 41 12.44 -15.27 -16.28
C TRP A 41 13.34 -14.92 -17.46
N LYS A 42 12.98 -13.93 -18.27
CA LYS A 42 13.80 -13.45 -19.40
C LYS A 42 15.13 -12.87 -18.97
N ARG A 43 15.19 -12.28 -17.78
CA ARG A 43 16.45 -11.77 -17.19
C ARG A 43 17.33 -12.87 -16.61
N GLY A 44 16.88 -14.12 -16.62
CA GLY A 44 17.66 -15.28 -16.17
C GLY A 44 17.61 -15.56 -14.68
N LEU A 45 16.62 -15.03 -13.96
CA LEU A 45 16.40 -15.39 -12.56
C LEU A 45 15.95 -16.84 -12.44
N LYS A 46 16.59 -17.59 -11.55
CA LYS A 46 16.24 -19.00 -11.29
C LYS A 46 14.96 -19.12 -10.47
N THR A 47 14.75 -18.20 -9.54
CA THR A 47 13.59 -18.21 -8.65
C THR A 47 13.30 -16.83 -8.10
N THR A 48 12.05 -16.64 -7.69
CA THR A 48 11.60 -15.60 -6.79
C THR A 48 11.09 -16.27 -5.51
N TYR A 49 11.14 -15.60 -4.38
CA TYR A 49 10.77 -16.25 -3.12
C TYR A 49 9.40 -15.79 -2.63
N TYR A 50 9.17 -14.52 -2.52
CA TYR A 50 8.01 -13.98 -1.84
C TYR A 50 7.37 -12.82 -2.61
N LEU A 51 6.07 -12.87 -2.76
CA LEU A 51 5.29 -11.76 -3.29
C LEU A 51 4.51 -11.10 -2.15
N ARG A 52 4.72 -9.81 -1.95
CA ARG A 52 3.97 -8.99 -1.00
C ARG A 52 3.02 -8.07 -1.74
N SER A 53 1.78 -8.01 -1.25
CA SER A 53 0.77 -7.07 -1.72
C SER A 53 0.17 -6.29 -0.56
N ARG A 54 -0.53 -5.22 -0.84
CA ARG A 54 -1.33 -4.56 0.20
C ARG A 54 -2.54 -5.43 0.53
N PRO A 55 -2.95 -5.50 1.81
CA PRO A 55 -4.19 -6.15 2.18
C PRO A 55 -5.38 -5.45 1.50
N ALA A 56 -6.40 -6.23 1.15
CA ALA A 56 -7.61 -5.71 0.51
C ALA A 56 -8.37 -4.73 1.43
N THR A 57 -8.31 -4.94 2.74
CA THR A 57 -8.86 -4.05 3.75
C THR A 57 -7.76 -3.17 4.33
N GLN A 58 -7.93 -1.88 4.23
CA GLN A 58 -7.11 -0.94 4.97
C GLN A 58 -7.60 -0.91 6.41
N ILE A 59 -6.72 -1.23 7.34
CA ILE A 59 -6.99 -1.00 8.76
C ILE A 59 -7.08 0.51 8.95
N ALA A 60 -8.27 1.00 9.33
CA ALA A 60 -8.45 2.38 9.67
C ALA A 60 -7.47 2.74 10.80
N LYS A 61 -6.64 3.75 10.57
CA LYS A 61 -5.73 4.26 11.61
C LYS A 61 -6.56 5.02 12.63
N THR A 62 -6.92 4.34 13.69
CA THR A 62 -7.96 4.75 14.65
C THR A 62 -7.54 5.80 15.66
N THR A 63 -6.26 6.22 15.70
CA THR A 63 -5.81 6.85 16.95
C THR A 63 -5.98 8.38 17.02
N VAL A 64 -6.17 9.10 15.92
CA VAL A 64 -6.24 10.58 16.00
C VAL A 64 -7.36 11.19 15.15
N GLN A 65 -7.65 10.64 13.99
CA GLN A 65 -8.64 11.25 13.08
C GLN A 65 -10.09 11.05 13.51
N ASN A 66 -10.43 9.92 14.13
CA ASN A 66 -11.80 9.67 14.59
C ASN A 66 -12.18 10.46 15.83
N ALA A 67 -11.22 10.81 16.69
CA ALA A 67 -11.49 11.64 17.85
C ALA A 67 -11.77 13.11 17.44
N GLN A 68 -11.05 13.62 16.46
CA GLN A 68 -11.27 14.97 15.96
C GLN A 68 -12.58 15.09 15.18
N THR A 69 -12.93 14.08 14.36
CA THR A 69 -14.17 14.10 13.59
C THR A 69 -15.39 14.00 14.51
N LYS A 70 -15.34 13.12 15.53
CA LYS A 70 -16.42 13.01 16.51
C LYS A 70 -16.61 14.29 17.34
N VAL A 71 -15.50 14.87 17.81
CA VAL A 71 -15.56 16.13 18.57
C VAL A 71 -16.10 17.29 17.72
N THR A 72 -15.79 17.31 16.43
CA THR A 72 -16.30 18.35 15.52
C THR A 72 -17.79 18.13 15.24
N GLU A 73 -18.22 16.87 15.04
CA GLU A 73 -19.63 16.55 14.84
C GLU A 73 -20.47 16.82 16.10
N GLU A 74 -20.00 16.44 17.28
CA GLU A 74 -20.69 16.73 18.54
C GLU A 74 -20.76 18.23 18.82
N ARG A 75 -19.70 18.97 18.54
CA ARG A 75 -19.70 20.42 18.66
C ARG A 75 -20.62 21.10 17.65
N ALA A 76 -20.64 20.63 16.41
CA ALA A 76 -21.53 21.13 15.38
C ALA A 76 -23.00 20.88 15.74
N VAL A 77 -23.32 19.69 16.24
CA VAL A 77 -24.68 19.32 16.68
C VAL A 77 -25.08 20.11 17.91
N ALA A 78 -24.23 20.23 18.92
CA ALA A 78 -24.50 21.03 20.12
C ALA A 78 -24.68 22.51 19.79
N CYS A 79 -23.84 23.09 18.94
CA CYS A 79 -23.94 24.46 18.48
C CYS A 79 -25.23 24.71 17.69
N SER A 80 -25.59 23.78 16.83
CA SER A 80 -26.84 23.85 16.02
C SER A 80 -28.11 23.79 16.87
N LEU A 81 -28.06 23.06 18.00
CA LEU A 81 -29.21 22.94 18.91
C LEU A 81 -29.36 24.17 19.83
N GLU A 82 -28.26 24.76 20.28
CA GLU A 82 -28.31 25.90 21.21
C GLU A 82 -28.47 27.26 20.50
N ASN A 83 -27.80 27.45 19.36
CA ASN A 83 -27.85 28.70 18.60
C ASN A 83 -27.75 28.47 17.09
N PRO A 84 -28.85 28.11 16.40
CA PRO A 84 -28.82 27.78 14.96
C PRO A 84 -28.47 28.99 14.06
N GLN A 85 -28.62 30.21 14.55
CA GLN A 85 -28.37 31.42 13.75
C GLN A 85 -26.97 32.03 13.92
N SER A 86 -26.24 31.67 14.98
CA SER A 86 -24.92 32.22 15.28
C SER A 86 -23.82 31.18 15.39
N CYS A 87 -24.04 29.98 14.91
CA CYS A 87 -23.08 28.86 14.95
C CYS A 87 -22.01 29.03 13.88
N GLU A 88 -20.76 29.32 14.29
CA GLU A 88 -19.62 29.45 13.37
C GLU A 88 -19.25 28.13 12.68
N ALA A 89 -19.62 26.98 13.25
CA ALA A 89 -19.38 25.68 12.66
C ALA A 89 -20.22 25.39 11.42
N CYS A 90 -21.28 26.18 11.17
CA CYS A 90 -22.17 26.05 10.02
C CYS A 90 -21.84 26.99 8.87
N GLN A 91 -20.76 27.74 8.96
CA GLN A 91 -20.30 28.66 7.91
C GLN A 91 -19.37 27.98 6.90
#